data_d632f934f8432d50233242e40a5a5e53
#
_entry.id   d632f934f8432d50233242e40a5a5e53
#
_cell.length_a   1.000
_cell.length_b   1.000
_cell.length_c   1.000
_cell.angle_alpha   90.00
_cell.angle_beta   90.00
_cell.angle_gamma   90.00
#
_symmetry.space_group_name_H-M   'P 1'
#
loop_
_entity.id
_entity.type
_entity.pdbx_description
1 polymer ?
#
loop_
_entity_poly.entity_id
_entity_poly.type
_entity_poly.pdbx_seq_one_letter_code
_entity_poly.pdbx_strand_id
1 'polypeptide(L)'
;MNAPTAAAHLLPQIQLRDVPQALIDALQARFGAQCSLAQAVREQHGRDEGSLQAPPPSAVVFAESTQDVADAVKLASQYEVPVIPYGAGSSLEGHLLAVQGGISIDVSRMNRVLSINADDLTVTV
;
A
#
# COMPACT_ATOMS: atom_id res chain seq x y z
N MET A 1 4.64 -39.57 -10.45
CA MET A 1 5.30 -38.99 -9.26
C MET A 1 5.93 -37.67 -9.69
N ASN A 2 5.29 -36.56 -9.38
CA ASN A 2 5.86 -35.22 -9.63
C ASN A 2 6.78 -34.88 -8.47
N ALA A 3 8.08 -34.80 -8.75
CA ALA A 3 9.03 -34.26 -7.77
C ALA A 3 8.67 -32.81 -7.47
N PRO A 4 8.59 -32.36 -6.21
CA PRO A 4 8.40 -30.97 -5.89
C PRO A 4 9.58 -30.17 -6.44
N THR A 5 9.29 -29.15 -7.22
CA THR A 5 10.28 -28.27 -7.80
C THR A 5 11.12 -27.66 -6.68
N ALA A 6 12.42 -27.84 -6.71
CA ALA A 6 13.38 -27.44 -5.66
C ALA A 6 13.35 -25.93 -5.31
N ALA A 7 12.67 -25.11 -6.10
CA ALA A 7 12.51 -23.67 -5.86
C ALA A 7 11.53 -23.33 -4.72
N ALA A 8 10.62 -24.23 -4.35
CA ALA A 8 9.62 -23.95 -3.31
C ALA A 8 10.21 -23.88 -1.89
N HIS A 9 11.46 -24.33 -1.69
CA HIS A 9 12.11 -24.31 -0.37
C HIS A 9 13.02 -23.11 -0.11
N LEU A 10 13.21 -22.23 -1.10
CA LEU A 10 14.15 -21.10 -1.01
C LEU A 10 13.49 -19.76 -0.63
N LEU A 11 12.18 -19.67 -0.67
CA LEU A 11 11.49 -18.47 -0.21
C LEU A 11 11.20 -18.60 1.29
N PRO A 12 11.58 -17.60 2.11
CA PRO A 12 11.17 -17.58 3.52
C PRO A 12 9.64 -17.68 3.56
N GLN A 13 9.13 -18.48 4.50
CA GLN A 13 7.68 -18.58 4.74
C GLN A 13 7.19 -17.18 5.16
N ILE A 14 6.63 -16.44 4.20
CA ILE A 14 6.08 -15.13 4.48
C ILE A 14 4.79 -15.34 5.27
N GLN A 15 4.82 -14.96 6.54
CA GLN A 15 3.62 -14.98 7.37
C GLN A 15 2.83 -13.70 7.11
N LEU A 16 1.62 -13.86 6.61
CA LEU A 16 0.67 -12.75 6.53
C LEU A 16 0.29 -12.33 7.95
N ARG A 17 0.36 -11.05 8.23
CA ARG A 17 -0.15 -10.47 9.48
C ARG A 17 -1.62 -10.15 9.31
N ASP A 18 -2.41 -10.56 10.29
CA ASP A 18 -3.81 -10.16 10.34
C ASP A 18 -3.92 -8.65 10.60
N VAL A 19 -4.83 -8.01 9.88
CA VAL A 19 -5.16 -6.60 10.11
C VAL A 19 -6.36 -6.57 11.05
N PRO A 20 -6.21 -6.08 12.30
CA PRO A 20 -7.29 -6.05 13.26
C PRO A 20 -8.48 -5.21 12.78
N GLN A 21 -9.70 -5.66 13.04
CA GLN A 21 -10.91 -4.90 12.71
C GLN A 21 -10.92 -3.52 13.36
N ALA A 22 -10.36 -3.39 14.56
CA ALA A 22 -10.22 -2.10 15.25
C ALA A 22 -9.40 -1.07 14.46
N LEU A 23 -8.37 -1.50 13.71
CA LEU A 23 -7.65 -0.60 12.80
C LEU A 23 -8.53 -0.19 11.61
N ILE A 24 -9.25 -1.14 11.02
CA ILE A 24 -10.18 -0.84 9.91
C ILE A 24 -11.22 0.19 10.34
N ASP A 25 -11.82 -0.01 11.50
CA ASP A 25 -12.82 0.92 12.06
C ASP A 25 -12.21 2.32 12.32
N ALA A 26 -10.99 2.38 12.86
CA ALA A 26 -10.28 3.63 13.08
C ALA A 26 -9.93 4.35 11.78
N LEU A 27 -9.51 3.62 10.74
CA LEU A 27 -9.25 4.18 9.41
C LEU A 27 -10.54 4.72 8.78
N GLN A 28 -11.64 3.98 8.84
CA GLN A 28 -12.92 4.45 8.33
C GLN A 28 -13.44 5.67 9.09
N ALA A 29 -13.28 5.71 10.42
CA ALA A 29 -13.67 6.85 11.24
C ALA A 29 -12.85 8.11 10.90
N ARG A 30 -11.53 7.97 10.66
CA ARG A 30 -10.63 9.09 10.34
C ARG A 30 -10.78 9.56 8.89
N PHE A 31 -10.91 8.63 7.94
CA PHE A 31 -10.79 8.91 6.51
C PHE A 31 -12.12 8.85 5.76
N GLY A 32 -13.14 8.22 6.28
CA GLY A 32 -14.45 8.13 5.63
C GLY A 32 -14.34 7.60 4.20
N ALA A 33 -14.79 8.39 3.23
CA ALA A 33 -14.79 8.04 1.80
C ALA A 33 -13.37 7.89 1.19
N GLN A 34 -12.33 8.39 1.85
CA GLN A 34 -10.94 8.18 1.44
C GLN A 34 -10.43 6.76 1.80
N CYS A 35 -11.11 6.03 2.69
CA CYS A 35 -10.76 4.66 3.05
C CYS A 35 -11.66 3.68 2.31
N SER A 36 -11.10 2.89 1.41
CA SER A 36 -11.81 1.90 0.62
C SER A 36 -11.52 0.47 1.09
N LEU A 37 -12.58 -0.30 1.30
CA LEU A 37 -12.53 -1.74 1.55
C LEU A 37 -13.03 -2.54 0.33
N ALA A 38 -13.39 -1.87 -0.76
CA ALA A 38 -13.92 -2.51 -1.95
C ALA A 38 -12.90 -3.49 -2.54
N GLN A 39 -13.32 -4.71 -2.81
CA GLN A 39 -12.45 -5.78 -3.29
C GLN A 39 -11.69 -5.37 -4.56
N ALA A 40 -12.35 -4.79 -5.54
CA ALA A 40 -11.72 -4.38 -6.79
C ALA A 40 -10.61 -3.33 -6.59
N VAL A 41 -10.81 -2.38 -5.65
CA VAL A 41 -9.80 -1.38 -5.30
C VAL A 41 -8.60 -2.04 -4.62
N ARG A 42 -8.85 -2.92 -3.66
CA ARG A 42 -7.80 -3.66 -2.95
C ARG A 42 -6.98 -4.55 -3.89
N GLU A 43 -7.65 -5.25 -4.82
CA GLU A 43 -7.00 -6.09 -5.83
C GLU A 43 -6.14 -5.26 -6.78
N GLN A 44 -6.60 -4.07 -7.19
CA GLN A 44 -5.80 -3.16 -8.00
C GLN A 44 -4.51 -2.73 -7.28
N HIS A 45 -4.60 -2.44 -5.98
CA HIS A 45 -3.46 -2.03 -5.16
C HIS A 45 -2.59 -3.20 -4.68
N GLY A 46 -2.99 -4.42 -4.95
CA GLY A 46 -2.23 -5.65 -4.66
C GLY A 46 -1.50 -6.24 -5.87
N ARG A 47 -1.40 -5.49 -6.96
CA ARG A 47 -0.76 -5.94 -8.20
C ARG A 47 0.34 -4.97 -8.62
N ASP A 48 1.39 -5.51 -9.21
CA ASP A 48 2.37 -4.76 -9.99
C ASP A 48 2.52 -5.40 -11.38
N GLU A 49 3.43 -4.85 -12.18
CA GLU A 49 3.75 -5.37 -13.53
C GLU A 49 4.68 -6.59 -13.49
N GLY A 50 5.09 -7.02 -12.32
CA GLY A 50 5.99 -8.16 -12.10
C GLY A 50 5.27 -9.50 -12.11
N SER A 51 6.05 -10.57 -11.95
CA SER A 51 5.55 -11.94 -11.87
C SER A 51 5.20 -12.40 -10.46
N LEU A 52 5.54 -11.60 -9.45
CA LEU A 52 5.26 -11.92 -8.05
C LEU A 52 3.78 -11.70 -7.74
N GLN A 53 3.25 -12.50 -6.82
CA GLN A 53 1.86 -12.39 -6.38
C GLN A 53 1.80 -12.36 -4.86
N ALA A 54 0.88 -11.55 -4.34
CA ALA A 54 0.53 -11.51 -2.93
C ALA A 54 -0.98 -11.28 -2.78
N PRO A 55 -1.57 -11.60 -1.63
CA PRO A 55 -2.93 -11.20 -1.33
C PRO A 55 -3.07 -9.67 -1.38
N PRO A 56 -4.26 -9.15 -1.74
CA PRO A 56 -4.49 -7.71 -1.74
C PRO A 56 -4.39 -7.14 -0.32
N PRO A 57 -4.04 -5.84 -0.17
CA PRO A 57 -4.06 -5.16 1.12
C PRO A 57 -5.48 -5.20 1.74
N SER A 58 -5.57 -5.14 3.06
CA SER A 58 -6.85 -5.20 3.77
C SER A 58 -7.69 -3.93 3.62
N ALA A 59 -7.05 -2.80 3.38
CA ALA A 59 -7.68 -1.51 3.09
C ALA A 59 -6.78 -0.66 2.21
N VAL A 60 -7.38 0.31 1.51
CA VAL A 60 -6.68 1.34 0.75
C VAL A 60 -7.11 2.71 1.27
N VAL A 61 -6.15 3.53 1.69
CA VAL A 61 -6.37 4.91 2.11
C VAL A 61 -5.86 5.84 1.02
N PHE A 62 -6.75 6.63 0.41
CA PHE A 62 -6.41 7.67 -0.58
C PHE A 62 -6.05 8.96 0.15
N ALA A 63 -4.77 9.19 0.37
CA ALA A 63 -4.28 10.40 1.03
C ALA A 63 -4.33 11.61 0.08
N GLU A 64 -4.76 12.75 0.61
CA GLU A 64 -4.84 14.03 -0.12
C GLU A 64 -3.89 15.08 0.45
N SER A 65 -3.24 14.74 1.57
CA SER A 65 -2.29 15.61 2.27
C SER A 65 -1.21 14.81 3.01
N THR A 66 -0.11 15.49 3.32
CA THR A 66 0.94 14.93 4.20
C THR A 66 0.38 14.53 5.56
N GLN A 67 -0.61 15.28 6.08
CA GLN A 67 -1.25 14.95 7.36
C GLN A 67 -2.04 13.65 7.27
N ASP A 68 -2.73 13.39 6.15
CA ASP A 68 -3.44 12.12 5.96
C ASP A 68 -2.46 10.94 5.97
N VAL A 69 -1.32 11.07 5.29
CA VAL A 69 -0.27 10.05 5.33
C VAL A 69 0.23 9.82 6.76
N ALA A 70 0.53 10.90 7.48
CA ALA A 70 1.01 10.83 8.86
C ALA A 70 0.00 10.13 9.79
N ASP A 71 -1.29 10.48 9.68
CA ASP A 71 -2.35 9.89 10.48
C ASP A 71 -2.56 8.39 10.15
N ALA A 72 -2.54 8.03 8.87
CA ALA A 72 -2.66 6.64 8.44
C ALA A 72 -1.48 5.78 8.93
N VAL A 73 -0.26 6.29 8.81
CA VAL A 73 0.96 5.60 9.31
C VAL A 73 0.91 5.47 10.82
N LYS A 74 0.50 6.53 11.54
CA LYS A 74 0.36 6.50 13.00
C LYS A 74 -0.62 5.43 13.46
N LEU A 75 -1.80 5.36 12.82
CA LEU A 75 -2.80 4.33 13.12
C LEU A 75 -2.24 2.93 12.84
N ALA A 76 -1.66 2.71 11.67
CA ALA A 76 -1.06 1.42 11.32
C ALA A 76 0.04 1.00 12.32
N SER A 77 0.89 1.95 12.75
CA SER A 77 1.95 1.71 13.73
C SER A 77 1.42 1.31 15.10
N GLN A 78 0.30 1.89 15.55
CA GLN A 78 -0.34 1.54 16.83
C GLN A 78 -0.81 0.07 16.89
N TYR A 79 -1.14 -0.49 15.73
CA TYR A 79 -1.59 -1.88 15.59
C TYR A 79 -0.49 -2.80 15.02
N GLU A 80 0.73 -2.29 14.85
CA GLU A 80 1.87 -3.02 14.26
C GLU A 80 1.55 -3.63 12.88
N VAL A 81 0.75 -2.93 12.08
CA VAL A 81 0.29 -3.36 10.75
C VAL A 81 1.20 -2.77 9.67
N PRO A 82 1.68 -3.59 8.70
CA PRO A 82 2.48 -3.11 7.59
C PRO A 82 1.76 -2.08 6.73
N VAL A 83 2.52 -1.10 6.22
CA VAL A 83 2.05 -0.08 5.30
C VAL A 83 2.76 -0.23 3.96
N ILE A 84 1.97 -0.21 2.88
CA ILE A 84 2.45 -0.27 1.51
C ILE A 84 2.18 1.09 0.85
N PRO A 85 3.22 1.86 0.47
CA PRO A 85 3.01 3.09 -0.28
C PRO A 85 2.63 2.78 -1.72
N TYR A 86 1.68 3.53 -2.26
CA TYR A 86 1.20 3.38 -3.64
C TYR A 86 1.14 4.76 -4.32
N GLY A 87 1.79 4.91 -5.45
CA GLY A 87 1.78 6.12 -6.27
C GLY A 87 1.08 5.86 -7.59
N ALA A 88 1.86 5.81 -8.69
CA ALA A 88 1.34 5.52 -10.03
C ALA A 88 1.06 4.02 -10.27
N GLY A 89 1.46 3.13 -9.38
CA GLY A 89 1.29 1.68 -9.53
C GLY A 89 2.24 1.06 -10.57
N SER A 90 3.31 1.74 -10.95
CA SER A 90 4.22 1.33 -12.03
C SER A 90 5.50 0.62 -11.55
N SER A 91 5.55 0.20 -10.31
CA SER A 91 6.67 -0.57 -9.76
C SER A 91 6.74 -1.97 -10.37
N LEU A 92 7.97 -2.47 -10.61
CA LEU A 92 8.23 -3.76 -11.27
C LEU A 92 8.79 -4.83 -10.33
N GLU A 93 9.22 -4.43 -9.12
CA GLU A 93 10.03 -5.27 -8.22
C GLU A 93 9.26 -5.72 -6.97
N GLY A 94 7.93 -5.74 -7.04
CA GLY A 94 7.10 -6.22 -5.93
C GLY A 94 6.88 -5.22 -4.79
N HIS A 95 7.27 -3.94 -4.95
CA HIS A 95 7.15 -2.92 -3.91
C HIS A 95 5.70 -2.60 -3.51
N LEU A 96 4.75 -2.89 -4.40
CA LEU A 96 3.32 -2.64 -4.18
C LEU A 96 2.60 -3.82 -3.52
N LEU A 97 3.30 -4.94 -3.37
CA LEU A 97 2.69 -6.18 -2.91
C LEU A 97 2.62 -6.23 -1.38
N ALA A 98 1.45 -6.55 -0.86
CA ALA A 98 1.21 -6.73 0.57
C ALA A 98 1.72 -8.11 1.05
N VAL A 99 3.01 -8.39 0.85
CA VAL A 99 3.64 -9.71 1.12
C VAL A 99 3.51 -10.17 2.57
N GLN A 100 3.32 -9.24 3.50
CA GLN A 100 3.04 -9.53 4.91
C GLN A 100 1.61 -9.13 5.32
N GLY A 101 0.72 -8.91 4.36
CA GLY A 101 -0.56 -8.26 4.62
C GLY A 101 -0.39 -6.74 4.81
N GLY A 102 -1.37 -6.08 5.41
CA GLY A 102 -1.29 -4.67 5.72
C GLY A 102 -2.29 -3.80 4.97
N ILE A 103 -2.04 -2.50 5.00
CA ILE A 103 -2.86 -1.48 4.33
C ILE A 103 -2.05 -0.75 3.26
N SER A 104 -2.69 -0.34 2.17
CA SER A 104 -2.08 0.51 1.15
C SER A 104 -2.43 1.98 1.40
N ILE A 105 -1.44 2.87 1.28
CA ILE A 105 -1.65 4.33 1.30
C ILE A 105 -1.35 4.85 -0.10
N ASP A 106 -2.42 5.25 -0.79
CA ASP A 106 -2.37 5.79 -2.14
C ASP A 106 -2.21 7.32 -2.08
N VAL A 107 -1.10 7.81 -2.64
CA VAL A 107 -0.76 9.23 -2.71
C VAL A 107 -1.03 9.84 -4.10
N SER A 108 -1.70 9.12 -5.00
CA SER A 108 -1.97 9.60 -6.37
C SER A 108 -2.83 10.88 -6.40
N ARG A 109 -3.59 11.15 -5.35
CA ARG A 109 -4.36 12.39 -5.20
C ARG A 109 -3.53 13.59 -4.73
N MET A 110 -2.30 13.36 -4.28
CA MET A 110 -1.34 14.41 -3.93
C MET A 110 -0.57 14.84 -5.18
N ASN A 111 -1.26 15.44 -6.14
CA ASN A 111 -0.77 15.68 -7.50
C ASN A 111 -0.62 17.17 -7.84
N ARG A 112 -0.58 18.05 -6.84
CA ARG A 112 -0.43 19.50 -7.06
C ARG A 112 1.02 19.86 -7.30
N VAL A 113 1.27 20.66 -8.34
CA VAL A 113 2.56 21.35 -8.52
C VAL A 113 2.58 22.54 -7.54
N LEU A 114 3.49 22.55 -6.58
CA LEU A 114 3.61 23.54 -5.52
C LEU A 114 4.47 24.73 -5.98
N SER A 115 5.59 24.46 -6.67
CA SER A 115 6.46 25.49 -7.24
C SER A 115 7.26 24.97 -8.41
N ILE A 116 7.61 25.86 -9.33
CA ILE A 116 8.52 25.61 -10.45
C ILE A 116 9.62 26.65 -10.37
N ASN A 117 10.87 26.18 -10.34
CA ASN A 117 12.05 27.02 -10.45
C ASN A 117 12.75 26.69 -11.78
N ALA A 118 12.57 27.58 -12.77
CA ALA A 118 13.12 27.38 -14.12
C ALA A 118 14.65 27.53 -14.17
N ASP A 119 15.22 28.37 -13.30
CA ASP A 119 16.67 28.61 -13.26
C ASP A 119 17.42 27.38 -12.73
N ASP A 120 16.85 26.70 -11.73
CA ASP A 120 17.43 25.50 -11.13
C ASP A 120 16.91 24.20 -11.78
N LEU A 121 16.00 24.29 -12.74
CA LEU A 121 15.33 23.14 -13.37
C LEU A 121 14.67 22.20 -12.35
N THR A 122 14.06 22.75 -11.30
CA THR A 122 13.40 21.98 -10.26
C THR A 122 11.90 22.24 -10.21
N VAL A 123 11.18 21.24 -9.77
CA VAL A 123 9.74 21.33 -9.48
C VAL A 123 9.45 20.69 -8.13
N THR A 124 8.64 21.36 -7.32
CA THR A 124 8.13 20.79 -6.05
C THR A 124 6.68 20.38 -6.28
N VAL A 125 6.39 19.15 -5.93
CA VAL A 125 5.07 18.51 -6.09
C VAL A 125 4.58 17.92 -4.78
#